data_1127ae31f86671f385d0cd4519590791
#
_entry.id   1127ae31f86671f385d0cd4519590791
#
_cell.length_a   1.000
_cell.length_b   1.000
_cell.length_c   1.000
_cell.angle_alpha   90.00
_cell.angle_beta   90.00
_cell.angle_gamma   90.00
#
_symmetry.space_group_name_H-M   'P 1'
#
loop_
_entity.id
_entity.type
_entity.pdbx_description
1 polymer ?
#
loop_
_entity_poly.entity_id
_entity_poly.type
_entity_poly.pdbx_seq_one_letter_code
_entity_poly.pdbx_strand_id
1 'polypeptide(L)'
;ARGNHSITVKAAKQPEEILLAGGRFGDATPGGIICETCHIAHGGVNDQFLVLSAEDTSRSVLCISCHGYSPLAPGSGPADAGSHPVNVKPRRCKLPARWSTGAEVVAGSNGELICRTCHSPHGAFDNNHLLVEHNTRDSICLQCHGDKKSIAGSRHDLKTSAPDETNSRGEPAASLGPCSSCHLVHRGAGRLMWARQLRLDQRPGDSWLNCHPPDGVATKRGPAS
;
A
#
# COMPACT_ATOMS: atom_id res chain seq x y z
N ALA A 1 8.07 -9.00 -17.91
CA ALA A 1 7.37 -7.81 -18.42
C ALA A 1 7.08 -6.89 -17.24
N ARG A 2 7.18 -5.57 -17.45
CA ARG A 2 6.83 -4.58 -16.42
C ARG A 2 5.32 -4.41 -16.35
N GLY A 3 4.78 -4.20 -15.14
CA GLY A 3 3.36 -3.99 -14.89
C GLY A 3 2.88 -2.62 -15.33
N ASN A 4 1.65 -2.56 -15.82
CA ASN A 4 0.97 -1.31 -16.12
C ASN A 4 -0.42 -1.34 -15.50
N HIS A 5 -0.94 -0.16 -15.16
CA HIS A 5 -2.32 -0.04 -14.75
C HIS A 5 -3.24 -0.64 -15.84
N SER A 6 -4.19 -1.45 -15.42
CA SER A 6 -5.08 -2.14 -16.36
C SER A 6 -5.89 -1.14 -17.17
N ILE A 7 -5.80 -1.22 -18.50
CA ILE A 7 -6.63 -0.50 -19.46
C ILE A 7 -7.66 -1.46 -20.07
N THR A 8 -8.73 -0.93 -20.65
CA THR A 8 -9.88 -1.69 -21.20
C THR A 8 -10.69 -2.47 -20.16
N VAL A 9 -10.32 -2.42 -18.90
CA VAL A 9 -11.08 -2.98 -17.78
C VAL A 9 -12.16 -1.97 -17.39
N LYS A 10 -13.40 -2.45 -17.22
CA LYS A 10 -14.50 -1.61 -16.76
C LYS A 10 -14.20 -1.06 -15.35
N ALA A 11 -14.21 0.25 -15.21
CA ALA A 11 -14.11 0.88 -13.91
C ALA A 11 -15.32 0.53 -13.04
N ALA A 12 -15.10 0.26 -11.76
CA ALA A 12 -16.18 0.00 -10.81
C ALA A 12 -17.13 1.21 -10.68
N LYS A 13 -16.59 2.41 -10.85
CA LYS A 13 -17.32 3.68 -10.96
C LYS A 13 -16.60 4.58 -11.95
N GLN A 14 -17.31 5.56 -12.51
CA GLN A 14 -16.75 6.63 -13.31
C GLN A 14 -16.82 7.90 -12.45
N PRO A 15 -15.71 8.33 -11.83
CA PRO A 15 -15.70 9.49 -10.96
C PRO A 15 -16.06 10.76 -11.72
N GLU A 16 -17.00 11.53 -11.19
CA GLU A 16 -17.46 12.77 -11.80
C GLU A 16 -16.32 13.80 -11.92
N GLU A 17 -15.45 13.84 -10.93
CA GLU A 17 -14.28 14.72 -10.93
C GLU A 17 -13.32 14.47 -12.09
N ILE A 18 -13.18 13.23 -12.55
CA ILE A 18 -12.40 12.90 -13.75
C ILE A 18 -13.09 13.42 -15.00
N LEU A 19 -14.42 13.22 -15.11
CA LEU A 19 -15.20 13.69 -16.25
C LEU A 19 -15.21 15.22 -16.34
N LEU A 20 -15.41 15.90 -15.22
CA LEU A 20 -15.39 17.37 -15.15
C LEU A 20 -14.00 17.94 -15.48
N ALA A 21 -12.94 17.22 -15.18
CA ALA A 21 -11.56 17.59 -15.54
C ALA A 21 -11.21 17.28 -17.01
N GLY A 22 -12.16 16.75 -17.80
CA GLY A 22 -11.96 16.43 -19.21
C GLY A 22 -11.47 15.01 -19.48
N GLY A 23 -11.37 14.17 -18.48
CA GLY A 23 -11.06 12.74 -18.65
C GLY A 23 -12.22 11.99 -19.29
N ARG A 24 -11.91 10.86 -19.94
CA ARG A 24 -12.89 10.07 -20.68
C ARG A 24 -12.76 8.60 -20.34
N PHE A 25 -13.86 7.88 -20.45
CA PHE A 25 -13.89 6.43 -20.36
C PHE A 25 -14.17 5.83 -21.73
N GLY A 26 -13.71 4.61 -21.96
CA GLY A 26 -13.80 3.96 -23.27
C GLY A 26 -15.21 3.58 -23.65
N ASP A 27 -15.50 3.68 -24.98
CA ASP A 27 -16.76 3.30 -25.59
C ASP A 27 -16.76 1.83 -26.02
N ALA A 28 -15.62 1.31 -26.49
CA ALA A 28 -15.47 -0.08 -26.91
C ALA A 28 -15.69 -1.07 -25.76
N THR A 29 -15.32 -0.68 -24.55
CA THR A 29 -15.75 -1.30 -23.30
C THR A 29 -16.45 -0.20 -22.51
N PRO A 30 -17.79 -0.14 -22.49
CA PRO A 30 -18.52 0.94 -21.85
C PRO A 30 -18.07 1.17 -20.40
N GLY A 31 -17.49 2.34 -20.15
CA GLY A 31 -16.87 2.67 -18.86
C GLY A 31 -15.50 2.05 -18.64
N GLY A 32 -14.84 1.55 -19.67
CA GLY A 32 -13.48 1.03 -19.61
C GLY A 32 -12.44 2.10 -19.36
N ILE A 33 -11.43 1.79 -18.56
CA ILE A 33 -10.30 2.68 -18.34
C ILE A 33 -9.45 2.72 -19.61
N ILE A 34 -9.15 3.93 -20.10
CA ILE A 34 -8.32 4.19 -21.28
C ILE A 34 -7.25 5.24 -20.96
N CYS A 35 -6.35 5.52 -21.87
CA CYS A 35 -5.29 6.50 -21.63
C CYS A 35 -5.89 7.87 -21.24
N GLU A 36 -6.94 8.28 -21.94
CA GLU A 36 -7.64 9.56 -21.71
C GLU A 36 -8.46 9.59 -20.40
N THR A 37 -8.60 8.49 -19.70
CA THR A 37 -9.16 8.50 -18.33
C THR A 37 -8.25 9.24 -17.37
N CYS A 38 -6.95 9.14 -17.58
CA CYS A 38 -5.94 9.76 -16.73
C CYS A 38 -5.21 10.92 -17.40
N HIS A 39 -5.14 10.96 -18.73
CA HIS A 39 -4.35 11.93 -19.49
C HIS A 39 -5.22 12.78 -20.41
N ILE A 40 -4.86 14.03 -20.53
CA ILE A 40 -5.43 14.98 -21.50
C ILE A 40 -4.32 15.44 -22.44
N ALA A 41 -4.46 15.16 -23.73
CA ALA A 41 -3.41 15.44 -24.70
C ALA A 41 -3.19 16.95 -24.95
N HIS A 42 -4.24 17.76 -24.77
CA HIS A 42 -4.23 19.19 -24.99
C HIS A 42 -4.92 19.94 -23.85
N GLY A 43 -4.30 21.03 -23.40
CA GLY A 43 -4.89 21.89 -22.36
C GLY A 43 -4.83 21.35 -20.94
N GLY A 44 -4.10 20.28 -20.69
CA GLY A 44 -3.87 19.80 -19.33
C GLY A 44 -3.09 20.81 -18.50
N VAL A 45 -3.56 21.07 -17.30
CA VAL A 45 -2.94 22.03 -16.35
C VAL A 45 -2.05 21.35 -15.33
N ASN A 46 -2.10 20.01 -15.26
CA ASN A 46 -1.29 19.21 -14.35
C ASN A 46 -0.06 18.64 -15.08
N ASP A 47 0.97 18.31 -14.32
CA ASP A 47 2.17 17.67 -14.85
C ASP A 47 1.83 16.38 -15.59
N GLN A 48 2.63 16.07 -16.61
CA GLN A 48 2.45 14.86 -17.45
C GLN A 48 1.08 14.77 -18.13
N PHE A 49 0.43 15.93 -18.37
CA PHE A 49 -0.90 16.01 -18.99
C PHE A 49 -2.00 15.24 -18.23
N LEU A 50 -1.88 15.13 -16.92
CA LEU A 50 -2.88 14.45 -16.11
C LEU A 50 -4.16 15.28 -15.99
N VAL A 51 -5.32 14.63 -16.04
CA VAL A 51 -6.63 15.27 -15.83
C VAL A 51 -6.79 15.80 -14.42
N LEU A 52 -6.21 15.12 -13.44
CA LEU A 52 -6.16 15.51 -12.02
C LEU A 52 -4.74 15.33 -11.50
N SER A 53 -4.38 16.05 -10.44
CA SER A 53 -3.05 15.91 -9.84
C SER A 53 -2.85 14.51 -9.23
N ALA A 54 -1.71 13.90 -9.55
CA ALA A 54 -1.23 12.68 -8.91
C ALA A 54 -0.18 12.97 -7.82
N GLU A 55 0.31 14.20 -7.74
CA GLU A 55 1.40 14.64 -6.87
C GLU A 55 0.95 15.67 -5.84
N ASP A 56 -0.30 16.13 -5.94
CA ASP A 56 -0.85 17.04 -4.96
C ASP A 56 -0.78 16.42 -3.56
N THR A 57 -0.10 17.15 -2.69
CA THR A 57 0.08 16.80 -1.28
C THR A 57 -1.23 16.64 -0.54
N SER A 58 -2.32 17.24 -1.07
CA SER A 58 -3.60 17.15 -0.41
C SER A 58 -4.27 15.78 -0.53
N ARG A 59 -4.00 14.94 -1.54
CA ARG A 59 -4.66 13.60 -1.59
C ARG A 59 -4.30 12.66 -2.75
N SER A 60 -3.32 12.93 -3.62
CA SER A 60 -3.18 12.14 -4.85
C SER A 60 -4.53 11.96 -5.56
N VAL A 61 -5.20 13.07 -5.87
CA VAL A 61 -6.63 13.11 -6.22
C VAL A 61 -6.98 12.17 -7.36
N LEU A 62 -6.12 12.09 -8.37
CA LEU A 62 -6.32 11.17 -9.49
C LEU A 62 -6.47 9.71 -9.05
N CYS A 63 -5.62 9.25 -8.13
CA CYS A 63 -5.64 7.86 -7.68
C CYS A 63 -6.88 7.56 -6.84
N ILE A 64 -7.18 8.45 -5.88
CA ILE A 64 -8.28 8.22 -4.94
C ILE A 64 -9.66 8.43 -5.55
N SER A 65 -9.78 9.15 -6.66
CA SER A 65 -11.06 9.27 -7.36
C SER A 65 -11.62 7.91 -7.76
N CYS A 66 -10.78 6.98 -8.20
CA CYS A 66 -11.18 5.61 -8.54
C CYS A 66 -10.99 4.63 -7.37
N HIS A 67 -9.86 4.70 -6.67
CA HIS A 67 -9.55 3.79 -5.56
C HIS A 67 -10.31 4.12 -4.27
N GLY A 68 -11.08 5.19 -4.31
CA GLY A 68 -12.08 5.55 -3.31
C GLY A 68 -11.50 6.06 -2.00
N TYR A 69 -12.39 6.59 -1.19
CA TYR A 69 -12.16 6.86 0.24
C TYR A 69 -12.03 5.56 1.04
N SER A 70 -11.56 4.53 0.38
CA SER A 70 -11.05 3.42 1.13
C SER A 70 -9.90 3.94 1.97
N PRO A 71 -9.59 3.33 3.08
CA PRO A 71 -8.72 3.78 4.17
C PRO A 71 -7.27 4.12 3.79
N LEU A 72 -7.06 4.71 2.61
CA LEU A 72 -5.78 5.25 2.16
C LEU A 72 -5.48 6.62 2.78
N ALA A 73 -6.52 7.32 3.26
CA ALA A 73 -6.32 8.59 3.93
C ALA A 73 -6.42 8.41 5.45
N PRO A 74 -5.44 8.90 6.21
CA PRO A 74 -5.55 8.95 7.67
C PRO A 74 -6.86 9.67 8.07
N GLY A 75 -7.76 8.96 8.77
CA GLY A 75 -9.00 9.53 9.29
C GLY A 75 -10.25 9.42 8.40
N SER A 76 -10.22 8.74 7.25
CA SER A 76 -11.38 8.62 6.34
C SER A 76 -12.01 7.24 6.24
N GLY A 77 -11.58 6.28 7.06
CA GLY A 77 -12.18 4.95 7.18
C GLY A 77 -12.80 4.73 8.55
N PRO A 78 -13.42 3.58 8.79
CA PRO A 78 -13.78 3.19 10.14
C PRO A 78 -12.53 3.27 11.02
N ALA A 79 -12.72 3.65 12.28
CA ALA A 79 -11.64 3.90 13.24
C ALA A 79 -10.57 2.80 13.32
N ASP A 80 -10.89 1.62 12.81
CA ASP A 80 -10.09 0.40 12.85
C ASP A 80 -9.28 0.14 11.56
N ALA A 81 -9.49 0.90 10.50
CA ALA A 81 -8.79 0.70 9.24
C ALA A 81 -7.54 1.58 9.17
N GLY A 82 -6.38 0.97 9.31
CA GLY A 82 -5.07 1.61 9.18
C GLY A 82 -4.52 1.48 7.77
N SER A 83 -3.88 2.54 7.29
CA SER A 83 -3.07 2.52 6.07
C SER A 83 -1.73 3.17 6.34
N HIS A 84 -0.73 2.82 5.53
CA HIS A 84 0.55 3.50 5.58
C HIS A 84 0.31 5.00 5.36
N PRO A 85 0.86 5.86 6.21
CA PRO A 85 0.63 7.30 6.11
C PRO A 85 1.08 7.83 4.75
N VAL A 86 0.21 8.58 4.09
CA VAL A 86 0.50 9.38 2.90
C VAL A 86 0.21 10.86 3.18
N ASN A 87 0.70 11.73 2.34
CA ASN A 87 0.64 13.19 2.51
C ASN A 87 1.32 13.67 3.81
N VAL A 88 2.34 12.94 4.24
CA VAL A 88 3.14 13.28 5.42
C VAL A 88 4.62 13.17 5.10
N LYS A 89 5.42 14.06 5.66
CA LYS A 89 6.89 13.92 5.61
C LYS A 89 7.32 12.78 6.53
N PRO A 90 8.19 11.88 6.05
CA PRO A 90 8.79 10.87 6.91
C PRO A 90 9.55 11.55 8.06
N ARG A 91 9.25 11.16 9.30
CA ARG A 91 9.91 11.75 10.48
C ARG A 91 11.06 10.87 11.03
N ARG A 92 10.95 9.55 10.85
CA ARG A 92 11.87 8.57 11.45
C ARG A 92 12.74 7.85 10.43
N CYS A 93 12.43 7.99 9.16
CA CYS A 93 13.21 7.47 8.05
C CYS A 93 13.42 8.56 7.02
N LYS A 94 14.41 8.38 6.16
CA LYS A 94 14.61 9.23 4.98
C LYS A 94 14.13 8.45 3.76
N LEU A 95 13.49 9.15 2.83
CA LEU A 95 13.25 8.59 1.52
C LEU A 95 14.62 8.33 0.86
N PRO A 96 14.83 7.16 0.25
CA PRO A 96 16.02 6.95 -0.54
C PRO A 96 15.97 7.88 -1.76
N ALA A 97 17.12 8.29 -2.26
CA ALA A 97 17.17 9.09 -3.49
C ALA A 97 16.73 8.27 -4.72
N ARG A 98 17.03 6.97 -4.68
CA ARG A 98 16.64 5.99 -5.69
C ARG A 98 16.23 4.68 -5.02
N TRP A 99 15.32 3.97 -5.64
CA TRP A 99 15.01 2.58 -5.31
C TRP A 99 16.19 1.67 -5.70
N SER A 100 16.25 0.46 -5.16
CA SER A 100 17.31 -0.51 -5.50
C SER A 100 17.28 -0.90 -6.98
N THR A 101 16.13 -0.76 -7.63
CA THR A 101 15.94 -0.90 -9.08
C THR A 101 16.57 0.22 -9.90
N GLY A 102 17.08 1.27 -9.27
CA GLY A 102 17.60 2.48 -9.93
C GLY A 102 16.52 3.51 -10.29
N ALA A 103 15.24 3.19 -10.13
CA ALA A 103 14.14 4.13 -10.34
C ALA A 103 14.23 5.30 -9.34
N GLU A 104 13.86 6.50 -9.79
CA GLU A 104 13.77 7.66 -8.90
C GLU A 104 12.63 7.51 -7.91
N VAL A 105 12.85 8.01 -6.71
CA VAL A 105 11.79 8.04 -5.69
C VAL A 105 10.94 9.29 -5.91
N VAL A 106 9.68 9.06 -6.24
CA VAL A 106 8.71 10.15 -6.40
C VAL A 106 8.16 10.51 -5.03
N ALA A 107 8.19 11.79 -4.71
CA ALA A 107 7.63 12.35 -3.48
C ALA A 107 6.77 13.56 -3.81
N GLY A 108 5.93 13.97 -2.89
CA GLY A 108 5.21 15.24 -2.99
C GLY A 108 6.16 16.43 -3.01
N SER A 109 5.69 17.61 -3.42
CA SER A 109 6.48 18.82 -3.63
C SER A 109 7.32 19.25 -2.42
N ASN A 110 6.93 18.88 -1.22
CA ASN A 110 7.69 19.15 0.00
C ASN A 110 8.36 17.89 0.58
N GLY A 111 8.45 16.79 -0.18
CA GLY A 111 9.03 15.53 0.26
C GLY A 111 8.06 14.63 1.07
N GLU A 112 6.77 14.79 0.85
CA GLU A 112 5.75 13.91 1.44
C GLU A 112 5.71 12.56 0.74
N LEU A 113 5.32 11.53 1.50
CA LEU A 113 4.91 10.25 0.94
C LEU A 113 3.59 10.43 0.18
N ILE A 114 3.55 9.96 -1.05
CA ILE A 114 2.35 9.94 -1.90
C ILE A 114 2.12 8.54 -2.47
N CYS A 115 1.01 8.31 -3.15
CA CYS A 115 0.74 7.00 -3.76
C CYS A 115 1.87 6.57 -4.71
N ARG A 116 2.36 7.51 -5.53
CA ARG A 116 3.45 7.29 -6.48
C ARG A 116 4.82 7.05 -5.83
N THR A 117 4.97 7.30 -4.55
CA THR A 117 6.21 6.93 -3.85
C THR A 117 6.44 5.41 -3.90
N CYS A 118 5.37 4.63 -3.79
CA CYS A 118 5.44 3.17 -3.79
C CYS A 118 4.90 2.54 -5.07
N HIS A 119 4.01 3.22 -5.80
CA HIS A 119 3.33 2.69 -6.97
C HIS A 119 3.70 3.43 -8.25
N SER A 120 3.86 2.68 -9.34
CA SER A 120 4.00 3.24 -10.69
C SER A 120 2.84 2.74 -11.57
N PRO A 121 1.99 3.63 -12.10
CA PRO A 121 0.94 3.21 -13.02
C PRO A 121 1.49 2.68 -14.35
N HIS A 122 2.74 2.99 -14.68
CA HIS A 122 3.41 2.52 -15.89
C HIS A 122 4.79 1.95 -15.54
N GLY A 123 5.11 0.79 -16.13
CA GLY A 123 6.42 0.18 -16.00
C GLY A 123 6.78 -0.29 -14.59
N ALA A 124 5.79 -0.64 -13.79
CA ALA A 124 6.01 -1.18 -12.46
C ALA A 124 6.80 -2.49 -12.48
N PHE A 125 7.54 -2.77 -11.41
CA PHE A 125 8.31 -4.01 -11.27
C PHE A 125 7.42 -5.19 -10.83
N ASP A 126 6.33 -4.90 -10.12
CA ASP A 126 5.32 -5.88 -9.74
C ASP A 126 4.03 -5.64 -10.51
N ASN A 127 3.59 -6.63 -11.30
CA ASN A 127 2.37 -6.56 -12.10
C ASN A 127 1.10 -6.53 -11.25
N ASN A 128 1.10 -7.16 -10.09
CA ASN A 128 -0.11 -7.33 -9.28
C ASN A 128 -0.44 -6.07 -8.45
N HIS A 129 0.61 -5.39 -7.99
CA HIS A 129 0.46 -4.24 -7.09
C HIS A 129 1.03 -2.94 -7.65
N LEU A 130 1.58 -2.97 -8.85
CA LEU A 130 2.20 -1.83 -9.53
C LEU A 130 3.29 -1.15 -8.69
N LEU A 131 4.10 -1.92 -7.98
CA LEU A 131 5.16 -1.37 -7.15
C LEU A 131 6.36 -0.90 -7.99
N VAL A 132 6.98 0.18 -7.55
CA VAL A 132 8.21 0.77 -8.13
C VAL A 132 9.45 -0.06 -7.85
N GLU A 133 9.35 -1.02 -6.92
CA GLU A 133 10.43 -1.86 -6.44
C GLU A 133 9.97 -3.31 -6.35
N HIS A 134 10.89 -4.25 -6.48
CA HIS A 134 10.60 -5.63 -6.13
C HIS A 134 10.27 -5.74 -4.64
N ASN A 135 9.20 -6.44 -4.33
CA ASN A 135 8.80 -6.66 -2.94
C ASN A 135 9.06 -8.09 -2.46
N THR A 136 10.14 -8.68 -2.92
CA THR A 136 10.54 -10.00 -2.42
C THR A 136 10.85 -9.92 -0.93
N ARG A 137 10.07 -10.65 -0.12
CA ARG A 137 10.20 -10.65 1.35
C ARG A 137 10.18 -9.24 1.97
N ASP A 138 9.25 -8.42 1.52
CA ASP A 138 9.05 -7.05 2.02
C ASP A 138 10.27 -6.14 1.86
N SER A 139 11.09 -6.38 0.85
CA SER A 139 12.29 -5.58 0.58
C SER A 139 12.00 -4.09 0.41
N ILE A 140 10.85 -3.74 -0.15
CA ILE A 140 10.41 -2.34 -0.29
C ILE A 140 10.27 -1.65 1.07
N CYS A 141 9.78 -2.36 2.09
CA CYS A 141 9.62 -1.81 3.44
C CYS A 141 10.98 -1.42 4.04
N LEU A 142 11.98 -2.25 3.82
CA LEU A 142 13.32 -2.08 4.39
C LEU A 142 14.12 -0.95 3.75
N GLN A 143 13.70 -0.43 2.59
CA GLN A 143 14.32 0.75 1.98
C GLN A 143 14.17 1.98 2.89
N CYS A 144 13.06 2.07 3.61
CA CYS A 144 12.80 3.15 4.57
C CYS A 144 12.92 2.69 6.03
N HIS A 145 12.58 1.44 6.33
CA HIS A 145 12.57 0.87 7.67
C HIS A 145 13.78 -0.07 7.91
N GLY A 146 14.95 0.32 7.45
CA GLY A 146 16.18 -0.46 7.57
C GLY A 146 16.59 -0.81 9.01
N ASP A 147 16.11 -0.03 10.00
CA ASP A 147 16.27 -0.30 11.43
C ASP A 147 15.49 -1.55 11.90
N LYS A 148 14.54 -2.04 11.10
CA LYS A 148 13.72 -3.22 11.39
C LYS A 148 14.22 -4.51 10.71
N LYS A 149 15.35 -4.46 10.01
CA LYS A 149 15.89 -5.63 9.28
C LYS A 149 16.12 -6.86 10.14
N SER A 150 16.34 -6.69 11.44
CA SER A 150 16.56 -7.78 12.40
C SER A 150 15.33 -8.66 12.66
N ILE A 151 14.14 -8.23 12.20
CA ILE A 151 12.93 -9.08 12.27
C ILE A 151 13.08 -10.29 11.35
N ALA A 152 13.68 -10.11 10.17
CA ALA A 152 13.96 -11.23 9.26
C ALA A 152 14.91 -12.23 9.91
N GLY A 153 14.50 -13.50 9.93
CA GLY A 153 15.24 -14.59 10.59
C GLY A 153 15.08 -14.68 12.10
N SER A 154 14.36 -13.74 12.74
CA SER A 154 14.03 -13.82 14.16
C SER A 154 12.81 -14.73 14.41
N ARG A 155 12.45 -14.94 15.68
CA ARG A 155 11.21 -15.65 16.05
C ARG A 155 9.94 -14.94 15.58
N HIS A 156 10.00 -13.65 15.25
CA HIS A 156 8.89 -12.89 14.67
C HIS A 156 8.88 -12.92 13.15
N ASP A 157 9.84 -13.55 12.49
CA ASP A 157 9.72 -13.94 11.08
C ASP A 157 8.79 -15.15 10.98
N LEU A 158 7.48 -14.89 10.90
CA LEU A 158 6.46 -15.93 10.94
C LEU A 158 6.57 -16.91 9.76
N LYS A 159 7.20 -16.51 8.65
CA LYS A 159 7.49 -17.45 7.57
C LYS A 159 8.25 -18.68 8.05
N THR A 160 9.15 -18.50 9.02
CA THR A 160 9.97 -19.59 9.57
C THR A 160 9.38 -20.13 10.85
N SER A 161 8.85 -19.25 11.71
CA SER A 161 8.43 -19.62 13.06
C SER A 161 6.99 -20.15 13.14
N ALA A 162 6.11 -19.72 12.20
CA ALA A 162 4.70 -20.12 12.15
C ALA A 162 4.16 -20.02 10.72
N PRO A 163 4.66 -20.84 9.77
CA PRO A 163 4.37 -20.70 8.34
C PRO A 163 2.90 -20.88 7.97
N ASP A 164 2.15 -21.64 8.74
CA ASP A 164 0.73 -21.95 8.50
C ASP A 164 -0.22 -20.88 9.06
N GLU A 165 0.32 -19.94 9.84
CA GLU A 165 -0.51 -18.83 10.34
C GLU A 165 -0.92 -17.90 9.21
N THR A 166 -2.17 -17.45 9.22
CA THR A 166 -2.72 -16.57 8.19
C THR A 166 -2.97 -15.17 8.73
N ASN A 167 -2.82 -14.19 7.86
CA ASN A 167 -3.26 -12.83 8.14
C ASN A 167 -4.78 -12.68 7.97
N SER A 168 -5.33 -11.48 8.19
CA SER A 168 -6.77 -11.21 8.05
C SER A 168 -7.30 -11.32 6.61
N ARG A 169 -6.43 -11.49 5.62
CA ARG A 169 -6.79 -11.79 4.22
C ARG A 169 -6.75 -13.27 3.90
N GLY A 170 -6.41 -14.12 4.86
CA GLY A 170 -6.23 -15.55 4.66
C GLY A 170 -4.92 -15.94 3.98
N GLU A 171 -3.96 -15.01 3.86
CA GLU A 171 -2.66 -15.26 3.25
C GLU A 171 -1.73 -15.94 4.28
N PRO A 172 -1.15 -17.11 3.96
CA PRO A 172 -0.29 -17.82 4.90
C PRO A 172 1.07 -17.14 5.03
N ALA A 173 1.61 -17.13 6.24
CA ALA A 173 2.92 -16.52 6.54
C ALA A 173 4.06 -17.12 5.70
N ALA A 174 3.93 -18.37 5.29
CA ALA A 174 4.89 -19.02 4.38
C ALA A 174 5.08 -18.28 3.06
N SER A 175 4.03 -17.62 2.55
CA SER A 175 4.05 -16.85 1.30
C SER A 175 4.40 -15.37 1.49
N LEU A 176 4.40 -14.88 2.74
CA LEU A 176 4.61 -13.49 3.08
C LEU A 176 6.07 -13.21 3.47
N GLY A 177 6.40 -11.93 3.58
CA GLY A 177 7.65 -11.47 4.13
C GLY A 177 7.57 -11.25 5.66
N PRO A 178 8.69 -10.87 6.29
CA PRO A 178 8.75 -10.66 7.74
C PRO A 178 7.90 -9.48 8.24
N CYS A 179 7.53 -8.56 7.37
CA CYS A 179 6.70 -7.40 7.71
C CYS A 179 5.22 -7.65 7.41
N SER A 180 4.91 -8.17 6.23
CA SER A 180 3.53 -8.38 5.73
C SER A 180 2.79 -9.49 6.45
N SER A 181 3.49 -10.38 7.14
CA SER A 181 2.88 -11.36 8.06
C SER A 181 2.18 -10.69 9.27
N CYS A 182 2.64 -9.51 9.66
CA CYS A 182 2.12 -8.77 10.82
C CYS A 182 1.45 -7.46 10.45
N HIS A 183 1.80 -6.86 9.31
CA HIS A 183 1.29 -5.56 8.87
C HIS A 183 0.64 -5.62 7.50
N LEU A 184 -0.48 -4.93 7.33
CA LEU A 184 -1.07 -4.66 6.02
C LEU A 184 -0.88 -3.18 5.69
N VAL A 185 -0.19 -2.89 4.61
CA VAL A 185 0.08 -1.51 4.14
C VAL A 185 -1.23 -0.75 3.89
N HIS A 186 -2.27 -1.47 3.46
CA HIS A 186 -3.61 -0.96 3.25
C HIS A 186 -4.62 -1.84 3.96
N ARG A 187 -5.57 -1.22 4.66
CA ARG A 187 -6.65 -1.90 5.40
C ARG A 187 -6.15 -2.77 6.57
N GLY A 188 -5.04 -2.40 7.17
CA GLY A 188 -4.60 -2.99 8.43
C GLY A 188 -5.45 -2.51 9.60
N ALA A 189 -5.44 -3.23 10.71
CA ALA A 189 -6.17 -2.83 11.90
C ALA A 189 -5.38 -1.78 12.71
N GLY A 190 -6.07 -0.70 13.06
CA GLY A 190 -5.54 0.36 13.89
C GLY A 190 -4.34 1.11 13.29
N ARG A 191 -3.76 2.00 14.08
CA ARG A 191 -2.68 2.90 13.67
C ARG A 191 -1.39 2.20 13.25
N LEU A 192 -1.16 0.99 13.72
CA LEU A 192 0.02 0.19 13.36
C LEU A 192 -0.24 -0.76 12.20
N MET A 193 -1.42 -0.68 11.57
CA MET A 193 -1.75 -1.45 10.36
C MET A 193 -1.63 -2.97 10.57
N TRP A 194 -2.10 -3.48 11.71
CA TRP A 194 -1.99 -4.89 12.00
C TRP A 194 -2.71 -5.77 10.95
N ALA A 195 -2.08 -6.82 10.56
CA ALA A 195 -2.63 -7.85 9.66
C ALA A 195 -3.65 -8.78 10.34
N ARG A 196 -4.04 -8.48 11.57
CA ARG A 196 -5.05 -9.19 12.36
C ARG A 196 -5.99 -8.19 13.00
N GLN A 197 -7.26 -8.54 13.18
CA GLN A 197 -8.17 -7.72 13.98
C GLN A 197 -7.69 -7.68 15.43
N LEU A 198 -7.61 -6.48 16.00
CA LEU A 198 -7.34 -6.32 17.41
C LEU A 198 -8.57 -6.80 18.21
N ARG A 199 -8.37 -7.71 19.14
CA ARG A 199 -9.46 -8.38 19.88
C ARG A 199 -10.18 -7.49 20.88
N LEU A 200 -9.60 -6.39 21.29
CA LEU A 200 -10.12 -5.54 22.38
C LEU A 200 -9.78 -4.06 22.17
N ASP A 201 -10.38 -3.20 22.94
CA ASP A 201 -10.43 -1.74 22.91
C ASP A 201 -9.09 -0.96 22.85
N GLN A 202 -8.22 -1.29 21.92
CA GLN A 202 -7.04 -0.51 21.54
C GLN A 202 -6.07 -0.17 22.70
N ARG A 203 -5.97 -1.00 23.71
CA ARG A 203 -4.96 -0.84 24.76
C ARG A 203 -3.58 -1.23 24.24
N PRO A 204 -2.49 -0.61 24.71
CA PRO A 204 -1.13 -0.91 24.24
C PRO A 204 -0.70 -2.39 24.32
N GLY A 205 -1.36 -3.19 25.19
CA GLY A 205 -1.10 -4.63 25.32
C GLY A 205 -1.90 -5.54 24.40
N ASP A 206 -2.94 -5.03 23.75
CA ASP A 206 -3.88 -5.88 22.99
C ASP A 206 -3.25 -6.47 21.72
N SER A 207 -2.30 -5.76 21.12
CA SER A 207 -1.51 -6.28 20.00
C SER A 207 -0.65 -7.49 20.40
N TRP A 208 -0.14 -7.51 21.65
CA TRP A 208 0.57 -8.66 22.20
C TRP A 208 -0.35 -9.87 22.34
N LEU A 209 -1.53 -9.68 22.91
CA LEU A 209 -2.51 -10.75 23.16
C LEU A 209 -3.09 -11.35 21.88
N ASN A 210 -3.06 -10.65 20.75
CA ASN A 210 -3.46 -11.20 19.46
C ASN A 210 -2.52 -12.29 18.93
N CYS A 211 -1.24 -12.21 19.30
CA CYS A 211 -0.23 -13.18 18.89
C CYS A 211 0.16 -14.11 20.05
N HIS A 212 -0.01 -13.67 21.30
CA HIS A 212 0.34 -14.37 22.52
C HIS A 212 -0.87 -14.59 23.47
N PRO A 213 -2.10 -14.87 22.99
CA PRO A 213 -3.15 -15.29 23.89
C PRO A 213 -2.82 -16.70 24.45
N PRO A 214 -3.46 -17.15 25.53
CA PRO A 214 -3.22 -18.47 26.10
C PRO A 214 -3.36 -19.63 25.10
N ASP A 215 -4.20 -19.45 24.06
CA ASP A 215 -4.49 -20.38 22.97
C ASP A 215 -3.94 -19.93 21.60
N GLY A 216 -3.06 -18.93 21.57
CA GLY A 216 -2.56 -18.30 20.35
C GLY A 216 -1.31 -18.93 19.77
N VAL A 217 -0.77 -18.28 18.73
CA VAL A 217 0.40 -18.74 17.96
C VAL A 217 1.59 -19.11 18.83
N ALA A 218 1.86 -18.31 19.87
CA ALA A 218 3.00 -18.52 20.75
C ALA A 218 2.89 -19.75 21.68
N THR A 219 1.65 -20.22 21.92
CA THR A 219 1.40 -21.37 22.79
C THR A 219 1.34 -22.69 22.06
N LYS A 220 1.15 -22.67 20.74
CA LYS A 220 1.13 -23.88 19.90
C LYS A 220 2.49 -24.55 19.76
N ARG A 221 3.56 -23.88 20.15
CA ARG A 221 4.91 -24.43 20.22
C ARG A 221 5.30 -24.56 21.68
N GLY A 222 5.38 -25.78 22.17
CA GLY A 222 5.93 -26.07 23.50
C GLY A 222 7.31 -25.43 23.70
N PRO A 223 7.80 -25.38 24.95
CA PRO A 223 9.14 -24.87 25.23
C PRO A 223 10.16 -25.59 24.34
N ALA A 224 10.99 -24.82 23.67
CA ALA A 224 12.08 -25.38 22.89
C ALA A 224 12.96 -26.21 23.84
N SER A 225 12.96 -27.52 23.64
CA SER A 225 13.90 -28.45 24.29
C SER A 225 15.33 -28.14 23.87
#